data_d0a7055714d70c10f320a3f9005fab3a
#
_entry.id   d0a7055714d70c10f320a3f9005fab3a
#
_cell.length_a   1.000
_cell.length_b   1.000
_cell.length_c   1.000
_cell.angle_alpha   90.00
_cell.angle_beta   90.00
_cell.angle_gamma   90.00
#
_symmetry.space_group_name_H-M   'P 1'
#
loop_
_entity.id
_entity.type
_entity.pdbx_description
1 polymer ?
#
loop_
_entity_poly.entity_id
_entity_poly.type
_entity_poly.pdbx_seq_one_letter_code
_entity_poly.pdbx_strand_id
1 'polypeptide(L)'
;MSNAVFASQNVAWNLDALNDTFNNASPETIVRWALAQNLRIVTSTSFGTQSAAMLHLVSKLGPPLPIIWIDSGFAPANTREFSRQLVEQLNLNLVTYRPNLTPLRCLHAISATDTEDLSEEQRAQLANLVKIEPFERAMSALKPHIWLTGIRAEETSFRAKLRPASWDDRGMLKLAPFLHSSEADIDTYLAQHNLPRGPASVDPTKAGPHLECGLHTRRSQPQSFK
;
A
#
# COMPACT_ATOMS: atom_id res chain seq x y z
N MET A 1 -1.40 -30.63 5.36
CA MET A 1 -1.15 -30.61 6.81
C MET A 1 -1.14 -29.15 7.26
N SER A 2 -1.96 -28.87 8.25
CA SER A 2 -2.05 -27.64 9.05
C SER A 2 -2.32 -26.32 8.33
N ASN A 3 -3.61 -26.01 8.15
CA ASN A 3 -4.12 -24.64 8.07
C ASN A 3 -3.79 -23.95 9.39
N ALA A 4 -2.74 -23.16 9.41
CA ALA A 4 -2.50 -22.23 10.49
C ALA A 4 -3.53 -21.10 10.36
N VAL A 5 -4.70 -21.30 10.95
CA VAL A 5 -5.66 -20.24 11.24
C VAL A 5 -4.91 -19.24 12.12
N PHE A 6 -4.65 -18.04 11.58
CA PHE A 6 -4.13 -16.93 12.36
C PHE A 6 -5.18 -16.57 13.40
N ALA A 7 -5.05 -17.09 14.62
CA ALA A 7 -5.76 -16.57 15.77
C ALA A 7 -5.22 -15.16 16.05
N SER A 8 -5.70 -14.16 15.29
CA SER A 8 -5.66 -12.77 15.71
C SER A 8 -6.46 -12.70 17.01
N GLN A 9 -5.93 -12.03 18.03
CA GLN A 9 -6.78 -11.60 19.13
C GLN A 9 -7.97 -10.92 18.45
N ASN A 10 -9.19 -11.49 18.62
CA ASN A 10 -10.41 -10.99 17.98
C ASN A 10 -10.75 -9.62 18.57
N VAL A 11 -10.12 -8.58 18.04
CA VAL A 11 -10.61 -7.23 18.25
C VAL A 11 -11.76 -7.04 17.28
N ALA A 12 -12.97 -7.16 17.76
CA ALA A 12 -14.17 -6.93 16.97
C ALA A 12 -14.34 -5.41 16.76
N TRP A 13 -13.82 -4.89 15.65
CA TRP A 13 -14.04 -3.50 15.26
C TRP A 13 -15.45 -3.31 14.71
N ASN A 14 -16.18 -2.33 15.25
CA ASN A 14 -17.40 -1.85 14.61
C ASN A 14 -17.00 -0.86 13.49
N LEU A 15 -16.93 -1.34 12.24
CA LEU A 15 -16.51 -0.54 11.10
C LEU A 15 -17.45 0.64 10.83
N ASP A 16 -18.74 0.54 11.10
CA ASP A 16 -19.68 1.65 10.90
C ASP A 16 -19.38 2.76 11.88
N ALA A 17 -19.24 2.45 13.16
CA ALA A 17 -18.87 3.44 14.17
C ALA A 17 -17.49 4.07 13.92
N LEU A 18 -16.50 3.27 13.44
CA LEU A 18 -15.20 3.80 13.06
C LEU A 18 -15.30 4.76 11.88
N ASN A 19 -16.05 4.39 10.86
CA ASN A 19 -16.21 5.23 9.68
C ASN A 19 -17.02 6.50 9.97
N ASP A 20 -18.02 6.43 10.82
CA ASP A 20 -18.76 7.63 11.29
C ASP A 20 -17.81 8.61 11.98
N THR A 21 -16.85 8.08 12.76
CA THR A 21 -15.81 8.88 13.41
C THR A 21 -14.79 9.41 12.40
N PHE A 22 -14.37 8.60 11.43
CA PHE A 22 -13.24 8.91 10.55
C PHE A 22 -13.61 9.69 9.30
N ASN A 23 -14.88 9.71 8.88
CA ASN A 23 -15.29 10.43 7.67
C ASN A 23 -14.93 11.92 7.68
N ASN A 24 -14.94 12.55 8.85
CA ASN A 24 -14.59 13.97 9.01
C ASN A 24 -13.32 14.17 9.86
N ALA A 25 -12.60 13.10 10.17
CA ALA A 25 -11.38 13.19 10.96
C ALA A 25 -10.18 13.60 10.12
N SER A 26 -9.25 14.34 10.71
CA SER A 26 -7.97 14.61 10.07
C SER A 26 -7.15 13.32 9.91
N PRO A 27 -6.25 13.25 8.90
CA PRO A 27 -5.32 12.13 8.76
C PRO A 27 -4.53 11.83 10.03
N GLU A 28 -4.13 12.87 10.74
CA GLU A 28 -3.44 12.78 12.04
C GLU A 28 -4.28 12.06 13.09
N THR A 29 -5.57 12.38 13.18
CA THR A 29 -6.50 11.76 14.13
C THR A 29 -6.61 10.27 13.89
N ILE A 30 -6.73 9.83 12.63
CA ILE A 30 -6.84 8.42 12.26
C ILE A 30 -5.55 7.66 12.61
N VAL A 31 -4.39 8.24 12.30
CA VAL A 31 -3.10 7.61 12.63
C VAL A 31 -2.90 7.53 14.15
N ARG A 32 -3.19 8.59 14.90
CA ARG A 32 -3.12 8.56 16.38
C ARG A 32 -4.04 7.52 16.98
N TRP A 33 -5.26 7.40 16.45
CA TRP A 33 -6.19 6.36 16.88
C TRP A 33 -5.60 4.96 16.65
N ALA A 34 -5.02 4.70 15.47
CA ALA A 34 -4.40 3.42 15.17
C ALA A 34 -3.24 3.10 16.13
N LEU A 35 -2.37 4.08 16.39
CA LEU A 35 -1.23 3.92 17.31
C LEU A 35 -1.68 3.64 18.76
N ALA A 36 -2.78 4.23 19.20
CA ALA A 36 -3.33 4.04 20.54
C ALA A 36 -3.87 2.63 20.79
N GLN A 37 -4.06 1.81 19.73
CA GLN A 37 -4.53 0.43 19.89
C GLN A 37 -3.47 -0.52 20.46
N ASN A 38 -2.19 -0.14 20.48
CA ASN A 38 -1.07 -0.98 20.92
C ASN A 38 -0.99 -2.34 20.20
N LEU A 39 -1.34 -2.34 18.92
CA LEU A 39 -1.32 -3.51 18.04
C LEU A 39 -0.16 -3.42 17.04
N ARG A 40 0.14 -4.53 16.35
CA ARG A 40 1.11 -4.50 15.25
C ARG A 40 0.52 -3.75 14.07
N ILE A 41 1.17 -2.65 13.70
CA ILE A 41 0.77 -1.77 12.61
C ILE A 41 1.86 -1.79 11.55
N VAL A 42 1.45 -1.79 10.29
CA VAL A 42 2.35 -1.56 9.15
C VAL A 42 1.78 -0.44 8.28
N THR A 43 2.63 0.22 7.53
CA THR A 43 2.21 1.01 6.37
C THR A 43 2.87 0.48 5.11
N SER A 44 2.32 0.80 3.94
CA SER A 44 2.91 0.44 2.66
C SER A 44 3.09 1.68 1.79
N THR A 45 4.11 1.66 0.94
CA THR A 45 4.42 2.74 0.02
C THR A 45 4.87 2.22 -1.33
N SER A 46 4.59 2.97 -2.39
CA SER A 46 5.19 2.80 -3.72
C SER A 46 6.24 3.87 -4.03
N PHE A 47 6.50 4.78 -3.11
CA PHE A 47 7.31 5.98 -3.35
C PHE A 47 6.85 6.81 -4.55
N GLY A 48 5.53 6.86 -4.76
CA GLY A 48 4.90 7.73 -5.76
C GLY A 48 4.93 9.20 -5.38
N THR A 49 4.36 10.05 -6.22
CA THR A 49 4.48 11.53 -6.18
C THR A 49 4.16 12.15 -4.82
N GLN A 50 3.20 11.62 -4.10
CA GLN A 50 2.70 12.18 -2.83
C GLN A 50 2.94 11.28 -1.62
N SER A 51 3.73 10.22 -1.80
CA SER A 51 3.99 9.22 -0.73
C SER A 51 4.63 9.82 0.52
N ALA A 52 5.41 10.90 0.37
CA ALA A 52 6.10 11.56 1.49
C ALA A 52 5.13 12.05 2.57
N ALA A 53 3.90 12.44 2.22
CA ALA A 53 2.91 12.90 3.20
C ALA A 53 2.56 11.80 4.21
N MET A 54 2.21 10.60 3.74
CA MET A 54 1.86 9.49 4.62
C MET A 54 3.07 9.01 5.44
N LEU A 55 4.24 8.93 4.81
CA LEU A 55 5.48 8.49 5.46
C LEU A 55 5.92 9.46 6.55
N HIS A 56 5.85 10.77 6.29
CA HIS A 56 6.11 11.79 7.29
C HIS A 56 5.09 11.73 8.44
N LEU A 57 3.80 11.59 8.13
CA LEU A 57 2.77 11.54 9.15
C LEU A 57 3.01 10.39 10.14
N VAL A 58 3.27 9.18 9.64
CA VAL A 58 3.50 8.03 10.53
C VAL A 58 4.82 8.12 11.28
N SER A 59 5.88 8.67 10.69
CA SER A 59 7.18 8.84 11.36
C SER A 59 7.15 9.90 12.47
N LYS A 60 6.33 10.95 12.29
CA LYS A 60 6.18 12.05 13.25
C LYS A 60 5.35 11.67 14.48
N LEU A 61 4.34 10.81 14.31
CA LEU A 61 3.31 10.60 15.34
C LEU A 61 3.60 9.45 16.30
N GLY A 62 4.49 8.54 15.95
CA GLY A 62 4.73 7.34 16.77
C GLY A 62 6.11 6.73 16.62
N PRO A 63 6.31 5.56 17.23
CA PRO A 63 7.55 4.82 17.06
C PRO A 63 7.71 4.38 15.61
N PRO A 64 8.94 4.04 15.15
CA PRO A 64 9.18 3.59 13.80
C PRO A 64 8.34 2.35 13.45
N LEU A 65 7.31 2.52 12.63
CA LEU A 65 6.50 1.43 12.11
C LEU A 65 7.21 0.76 10.94
N PRO A 66 7.05 -0.57 10.75
CA PRO A 66 7.50 -1.22 9.52
C PRO A 66 6.78 -0.63 8.30
N ILE A 67 7.57 -0.11 7.34
CA ILE A 67 7.09 0.46 6.09
C ILE A 67 7.39 -0.52 4.98
N ILE A 68 6.37 -1.14 4.42
CA ILE A 68 6.50 -2.14 3.36
C ILE A 68 6.67 -1.45 2.02
N TRP A 69 7.77 -1.72 1.34
CA TRP A 69 7.98 -1.38 -0.05
C TRP A 69 8.14 -2.63 -0.90
N ILE A 70 7.31 -2.76 -1.91
CA ILE A 70 7.48 -3.80 -2.91
C ILE A 70 8.31 -3.22 -4.06
N ASP A 71 9.62 -3.51 -4.06
CA ASP A 71 10.50 -3.19 -5.18
C ASP A 71 10.29 -4.24 -6.28
N SER A 72 9.37 -3.94 -7.19
CA SER A 72 8.99 -4.84 -8.28
C SER A 72 10.11 -5.13 -9.28
N GLY A 73 11.21 -4.38 -9.21
CA GLY A 73 12.28 -4.41 -10.20
C GLY A 73 12.03 -3.52 -11.43
N PHE A 74 10.80 -3.03 -11.62
CA PHE A 74 10.41 -2.13 -12.71
C PHE A 74 10.38 -0.65 -12.28
N ALA A 75 10.67 -0.35 -11.02
CA ALA A 75 10.73 1.03 -10.55
C ALA A 75 11.89 1.78 -11.22
N PRO A 76 11.66 2.99 -11.76
CA PRO A 76 12.70 3.83 -12.32
C PRO A 76 13.83 4.14 -11.32
N ALA A 77 15.01 4.46 -11.81
CA ALA A 77 16.17 4.79 -10.97
C ALA A 77 15.90 5.99 -10.04
N ASN A 78 15.20 7.01 -10.52
CA ASN A 78 14.81 8.17 -9.72
C ASN A 78 13.86 7.83 -8.55
N THR A 79 13.01 6.81 -8.70
CA THR A 79 12.17 6.32 -7.59
C THR A 79 13.02 5.67 -6.49
N ARG A 80 14.05 4.91 -6.87
CA ARG A 80 14.98 4.31 -5.90
C ARG A 80 15.82 5.37 -5.18
N GLU A 81 16.29 6.38 -5.93
CA GLU A 81 17.02 7.49 -5.33
C GLU A 81 16.14 8.30 -4.37
N PHE A 82 14.90 8.62 -4.78
CA PHE A 82 13.91 9.27 -3.93
C PHE A 82 13.62 8.46 -2.67
N SER A 83 13.45 7.14 -2.79
CA SER A 83 13.21 6.27 -1.64
C SER A 83 14.35 6.31 -0.65
N ARG A 84 15.62 6.27 -1.11
CA ARG A 84 16.80 6.35 -0.26
C ARG A 84 16.87 7.67 0.50
N GLN A 85 16.66 8.79 -0.19
CA GLN A 85 16.67 10.13 0.40
C GLN A 85 15.57 10.27 1.46
N LEU A 86 14.36 9.82 1.16
CA LEU A 86 13.23 9.96 2.08
C LEU A 86 13.35 9.06 3.31
N VAL A 87 13.89 7.85 3.14
CA VAL A 87 14.21 6.94 4.25
C VAL A 87 15.20 7.57 5.20
N GLU A 88 16.27 8.18 4.68
CA GLU A 88 17.28 8.87 5.49
C GLU A 88 16.70 10.13 6.17
N GLN A 89 16.02 10.98 5.41
CA GLN A 89 15.42 12.23 5.90
C GLN A 89 14.42 12.00 7.04
N LEU A 90 13.59 10.99 6.94
CA LEU A 90 12.51 10.71 7.90
C LEU A 90 12.84 9.58 8.89
N ASN A 91 14.06 9.03 8.83
CA ASN A 91 14.51 7.89 9.65
C ASN A 91 13.51 6.72 9.62
N LEU A 92 13.12 6.28 8.43
CA LEU A 92 12.06 5.30 8.22
C LEU A 92 12.55 3.87 8.47
N ASN A 93 11.73 3.05 9.11
CA ASN A 93 11.93 1.60 9.23
C ASN A 93 11.43 0.89 7.96
N LEU A 94 12.18 1.00 6.86
CA LEU A 94 11.82 0.43 5.56
C LEU A 94 12.10 -1.07 5.51
N VAL A 95 11.09 -1.84 5.14
CA VAL A 95 11.19 -3.29 4.89
C VAL A 95 10.87 -3.54 3.41
N THR A 96 11.92 -3.87 2.64
CA THR A 96 11.77 -4.06 1.18
C THR A 96 11.57 -5.53 0.85
N TYR A 97 10.49 -5.81 0.10
CA TYR A 97 10.23 -7.12 -0.48
C TYR A 97 10.37 -7.05 -2.00
N ARG A 98 10.93 -8.10 -2.59
CA ARG A 98 11.14 -8.21 -4.03
C ARG A 98 10.52 -9.50 -4.57
N PRO A 99 10.17 -9.54 -5.87
CA PRO A 99 9.81 -10.78 -6.54
C PRO A 99 10.91 -11.84 -6.38
N ASN A 100 10.54 -13.10 -6.35
CA ASN A 100 11.50 -14.22 -6.37
C ASN A 100 12.21 -14.39 -7.72
N LEU A 101 11.67 -13.77 -8.76
CA LEU A 101 12.23 -13.77 -10.12
C LEU A 101 12.77 -12.39 -10.47
N THR A 102 13.77 -12.35 -11.33
CA THR A 102 14.24 -11.10 -11.94
C THR A 102 13.16 -10.52 -12.87
N PRO A 103 13.16 -9.20 -13.17
CA PRO A 103 12.21 -8.60 -14.11
C PRO A 103 12.11 -9.33 -15.44
N LEU A 104 13.26 -9.70 -16.03
CA LEU A 104 13.29 -10.44 -17.29
C LEU A 104 12.61 -11.82 -17.17
N ARG A 105 12.86 -12.54 -16.08
CA ARG A 105 12.20 -13.84 -15.85
C ARG A 105 10.70 -13.69 -15.56
N CYS A 106 10.27 -12.59 -14.95
CA CYS A 106 8.85 -12.30 -14.79
C CYS A 106 8.17 -12.07 -16.13
N LEU A 107 8.81 -11.32 -17.05
CA LEU A 107 8.29 -11.13 -18.40
C LEU A 107 8.22 -12.44 -19.18
N HIS A 108 9.26 -13.24 -19.17
CA HIS A 108 9.25 -14.56 -19.83
C HIS A 108 8.15 -15.48 -19.27
N ALA A 109 7.91 -15.44 -17.96
CA ALA A 109 6.88 -16.26 -17.33
C ALA A 109 5.45 -15.92 -17.80
N ILE A 110 5.24 -14.71 -18.29
CA ILE A 110 3.97 -14.25 -18.89
C ILE A 110 4.01 -14.20 -20.40
N SER A 111 5.02 -14.81 -21.04
CA SER A 111 5.22 -14.81 -22.50
C SER A 111 5.31 -13.42 -23.11
N ALA A 112 6.00 -12.49 -22.43
CA ALA A 112 6.25 -11.13 -22.88
C ALA A 112 7.77 -10.85 -22.96
N THR A 113 8.16 -9.89 -23.81
CA THR A 113 9.54 -9.43 -23.96
C THR A 113 9.79 -8.10 -23.24
N ASP A 114 8.76 -7.28 -23.15
CA ASP A 114 8.79 -5.96 -22.51
C ASP A 114 7.45 -5.65 -21.80
N THR A 115 7.26 -4.41 -21.36
CA THR A 115 6.06 -3.99 -20.62
C THR A 115 5.13 -3.07 -21.42
N GLU A 116 5.45 -2.77 -22.69
CA GLU A 116 4.71 -1.77 -23.46
C GLU A 116 3.35 -2.29 -23.94
N ASP A 117 3.34 -3.48 -24.55
CA ASP A 117 2.16 -4.06 -25.21
C ASP A 117 1.55 -5.25 -24.46
N LEU A 118 1.59 -5.24 -23.14
CA LEU A 118 0.99 -6.31 -22.35
C LEU A 118 -0.53 -6.34 -22.50
N SER A 119 -1.09 -7.52 -22.73
CA SER A 119 -2.53 -7.74 -22.62
C SER A 119 -3.01 -7.55 -21.17
N GLU A 120 -4.30 -7.41 -20.96
CA GLU A 120 -4.90 -7.30 -19.61
C GLU A 120 -4.56 -8.54 -18.75
N GLU A 121 -4.62 -9.72 -19.33
CA GLU A 121 -4.25 -10.98 -18.67
C GLU A 121 -2.77 -10.99 -18.27
N GLN A 122 -1.87 -10.61 -19.18
CA GLN A 122 -0.44 -10.53 -18.90
C GLN A 122 -0.14 -9.50 -17.80
N ARG A 123 -0.83 -8.34 -17.80
CA ARG A 123 -0.70 -7.34 -16.71
C ARG A 123 -1.13 -7.90 -15.37
N ALA A 124 -2.24 -8.64 -15.33
CA ALA A 124 -2.71 -9.29 -14.10
C ALA A 124 -1.73 -10.34 -13.60
N GLN A 125 -1.18 -11.17 -14.50
CA GLN A 125 -0.15 -12.16 -14.17
C GLN A 125 1.14 -11.47 -13.67
N LEU A 126 1.59 -10.41 -14.34
CA LEU A 126 2.75 -9.63 -13.93
C LEU A 126 2.51 -9.01 -12.54
N ALA A 127 1.34 -8.38 -12.31
CA ALA A 127 0.99 -7.81 -11.02
C ALA A 127 1.05 -8.86 -9.91
N ASN A 128 0.59 -10.08 -10.19
CA ASN A 128 0.65 -11.17 -9.22
C ASN A 128 2.11 -11.53 -8.87
N LEU A 129 2.98 -11.66 -9.86
CA LEU A 129 4.38 -12.02 -9.66
C LEU A 129 5.19 -10.93 -8.94
N VAL A 130 4.99 -9.65 -9.32
CA VAL A 130 5.91 -8.58 -8.92
C VAL A 130 5.39 -7.70 -7.79
N LYS A 131 4.12 -7.82 -7.41
CA LYS A 131 3.51 -7.03 -6.35
C LYS A 131 2.74 -7.86 -5.33
N ILE A 132 1.79 -8.68 -5.81
CA ILE A 132 0.86 -9.34 -4.92
C ILE A 132 1.57 -10.41 -4.09
N GLU A 133 2.33 -11.32 -4.74
CA GLU A 133 3.08 -12.36 -4.05
C GLU A 133 4.09 -11.78 -3.04
N PRO A 134 4.96 -10.81 -3.39
CA PRO A 134 5.86 -10.22 -2.41
C PRO A 134 5.13 -9.52 -1.26
N PHE A 135 3.99 -8.89 -1.52
CA PHE A 135 3.17 -8.27 -0.50
C PHE A 135 2.55 -9.30 0.45
N GLU A 136 2.07 -10.43 -0.06
CA GLU A 136 1.57 -11.54 0.75
C GLU A 136 2.67 -12.09 1.68
N ARG A 137 3.89 -12.24 1.19
CA ARG A 137 5.05 -12.63 2.01
C ARG A 137 5.32 -11.61 3.12
N ALA A 138 5.26 -10.31 2.79
CA ALA A 138 5.43 -9.26 3.78
C ALA A 138 4.36 -9.34 4.89
N MET A 139 3.10 -9.45 4.51
CA MET A 139 2.00 -9.54 5.46
C MET A 139 2.07 -10.82 6.30
N SER A 140 2.46 -11.95 5.71
CA SER A 140 2.63 -13.22 6.42
C SER A 140 3.79 -13.18 7.42
N ALA A 141 4.87 -12.47 7.10
CA ALA A 141 6.03 -12.32 7.97
C ALA A 141 5.77 -11.33 9.12
N LEU A 142 5.18 -10.18 8.83
CA LEU A 142 4.97 -9.11 9.80
C LEU A 142 3.69 -9.32 10.65
N LYS A 143 2.72 -10.06 10.14
CA LYS A 143 1.44 -10.40 10.80
C LYS A 143 0.79 -9.16 11.45
N PRO A 144 0.56 -8.07 10.70
CA PRO A 144 -0.04 -6.88 11.27
C PRO A 144 -1.52 -7.12 11.63
N HIS A 145 -2.01 -6.30 12.57
CA HIS A 145 -3.44 -6.20 12.88
C HIS A 145 -4.06 -5.01 12.14
N ILE A 146 -3.25 -3.99 11.87
CA ILE A 146 -3.68 -2.76 11.19
C ILE A 146 -2.72 -2.47 10.04
N TRP A 147 -3.29 -2.18 8.88
CA TRP A 147 -2.57 -1.71 7.70
C TRP A 147 -2.98 -0.28 7.36
N LEU A 148 -2.05 0.65 7.50
CA LEU A 148 -2.21 2.03 7.07
C LEU A 148 -1.86 2.17 5.60
N THR A 149 -2.72 2.79 4.81
CA THR A 149 -2.50 3.00 3.37
C THR A 149 -2.61 4.47 3.00
N GLY A 150 -1.82 4.91 2.01
CA GLY A 150 -1.86 6.28 1.51
C GLY A 150 -2.80 6.48 0.32
N ILE A 151 -3.81 5.62 0.11
CA ILE A 151 -4.77 5.76 -1.01
C ILE A 151 -5.70 6.93 -0.79
N ARG A 152 -6.14 7.57 -1.91
CA ARG A 152 -7.08 8.68 -1.91
C ARG A 152 -8.28 8.39 -2.82
N ALA A 153 -9.45 8.88 -2.42
CA ALA A 153 -10.72 8.63 -3.14
C ALA A 153 -10.70 9.16 -4.58
N GLU A 154 -10.03 10.28 -4.80
CA GLU A 154 -9.99 10.92 -6.14
C GLU A 154 -9.10 10.22 -7.17
N GLU A 155 -8.24 9.27 -6.73
CA GLU A 155 -7.30 8.63 -7.65
C GLU A 155 -7.97 7.66 -8.62
N THR A 156 -9.06 6.99 -8.22
CA THR A 156 -9.81 6.08 -9.10
C THR A 156 -11.29 6.01 -8.71
N SER A 157 -12.16 5.68 -9.69
CA SER A 157 -13.59 5.46 -9.43
C SER A 157 -13.88 4.32 -8.44
N PHE A 158 -12.98 3.35 -8.34
CA PHE A 158 -13.02 2.31 -7.32
C PHE A 158 -12.80 2.90 -5.93
N ARG A 159 -11.73 3.72 -5.76
CA ARG A 159 -11.36 4.31 -4.47
C ARG A 159 -12.37 5.35 -3.99
N ALA A 160 -13.06 6.03 -4.91
CA ALA A 160 -14.14 6.96 -4.57
C ALA A 160 -15.29 6.31 -3.77
N LYS A 161 -15.42 4.98 -3.84
CA LYS A 161 -16.45 4.19 -3.13
C LYS A 161 -15.95 3.61 -1.80
N LEU A 162 -14.67 3.79 -1.48
CA LEU A 162 -14.09 3.25 -0.25
C LEU A 162 -14.45 4.13 0.94
N ARG A 163 -14.35 3.54 2.12
CA ARG A 163 -14.46 4.21 3.42
C ARG A 163 -13.10 4.25 4.10
N PRO A 164 -12.84 5.19 5.02
CA PRO A 164 -11.56 5.29 5.73
C PRO A 164 -11.14 4.02 6.47
N ALA A 165 -12.09 3.25 6.99
CA ALA A 165 -11.85 1.96 7.64
C ALA A 165 -12.57 0.84 6.90
N SER A 166 -11.88 -0.27 6.66
CA SER A 166 -12.41 -1.48 6.02
C SER A 166 -11.66 -2.70 6.50
N TRP A 167 -12.28 -3.88 6.34
CA TRP A 167 -11.54 -5.13 6.42
C TRP A 167 -10.83 -5.39 5.10
N ASP A 168 -9.60 -5.85 5.18
CA ASP A 168 -8.99 -6.50 4.02
C ASP A 168 -9.35 -8.00 4.01
N ASP A 169 -9.02 -8.68 2.91
CA ASP A 169 -9.36 -10.10 2.71
C ASP A 169 -8.66 -11.05 3.71
N ARG A 170 -7.67 -10.57 4.44
CA ARG A 170 -6.94 -11.32 5.49
C ARG A 170 -7.58 -11.16 6.89
N GLY A 171 -8.67 -10.39 6.98
CA GLY A 171 -9.29 -10.04 8.25
C GLY A 171 -8.52 -9.01 9.07
N MET A 172 -7.68 -8.22 8.41
CA MET A 172 -6.91 -7.14 9.00
C MET A 172 -7.65 -5.81 8.84
N LEU A 173 -7.57 -4.94 9.85
CA LEU A 173 -8.12 -3.59 9.72
C LEU A 173 -7.25 -2.75 8.79
N LYS A 174 -7.83 -2.31 7.68
CA LYS A 174 -7.21 -1.39 6.72
C LYS A 174 -7.73 0.01 6.97
N LEU A 175 -6.84 0.95 7.17
CA LEU A 175 -7.14 2.36 7.35
C LEU A 175 -6.49 3.20 6.26
N ALA A 176 -7.24 4.15 5.73
CA ALA A 176 -6.82 5.09 4.70
C ALA A 176 -6.94 6.54 5.23
N PRO A 177 -5.95 7.04 6.01
CA PRO A 177 -6.02 8.35 6.64
C PRO A 177 -6.24 9.51 5.67
N PHE A 178 -5.65 9.43 4.49
CA PHE A 178 -5.76 10.47 3.45
C PHE A 178 -6.88 10.22 2.45
N LEU A 179 -7.83 9.31 2.72
CA LEU A 179 -8.83 8.91 1.73
C LEU A 179 -9.60 10.11 1.16
N HIS A 180 -9.99 11.05 2.00
CA HIS A 180 -10.78 12.22 1.62
C HIS A 180 -9.95 13.48 1.34
N SER A 181 -8.60 13.38 1.39
CA SER A 181 -7.71 14.47 1.03
C SER A 181 -7.61 14.61 -0.49
N SER A 182 -7.75 15.83 -0.98
CA SER A 182 -7.50 16.16 -2.38
C SER A 182 -5.99 16.19 -2.69
N GLU A 183 -5.64 16.19 -3.97
CA GLU A 183 -4.25 16.41 -4.40
C GLU A 183 -3.69 17.72 -3.86
N ALA A 184 -4.50 18.80 -3.89
CA ALA A 184 -4.12 20.10 -3.37
C ALA A 184 -3.88 20.09 -1.85
N ASP A 185 -4.67 19.32 -1.08
CA ASP A 185 -4.44 19.15 0.36
C ASP A 185 -3.10 18.48 0.65
N ILE A 186 -2.77 17.43 -0.13
CA ILE A 186 -1.49 16.76 0.02
C ILE A 186 -0.34 17.67 -0.39
N ASP A 187 -0.45 18.41 -1.48
CA ASP A 187 0.58 19.35 -1.90
C ASP A 187 0.80 20.47 -0.88
N THR A 188 -0.29 20.96 -0.28
CA THR A 188 -0.22 21.91 0.84
C THR A 188 0.52 21.30 2.03
N TYR A 189 0.20 20.06 2.38
CA TYR A 189 0.88 19.33 3.46
C TYR A 189 2.38 19.17 3.17
N LEU A 190 2.74 18.76 1.95
CA LEU A 190 4.14 18.61 1.55
C LEU A 190 4.91 19.94 1.67
N ALA A 191 4.31 21.05 1.19
CA ALA A 191 4.90 22.38 1.26
C ALA A 191 5.07 22.84 2.72
N GLN A 192 4.07 22.68 3.58
CA GLN A 192 4.11 23.06 4.99
C GLN A 192 5.19 22.33 5.79
N HIS A 193 5.53 21.11 5.37
CA HIS A 193 6.52 20.29 6.06
C HIS A 193 7.86 20.18 5.32
N ASN A 194 8.08 20.99 4.27
CA ASN A 194 9.29 20.97 3.43
C ASN A 194 9.62 19.54 2.94
N LEU A 195 8.60 18.80 2.51
CA LEU A 195 8.76 17.44 2.03
C LEU A 195 8.87 17.41 0.51
N PRO A 196 9.74 16.57 -0.04
CA PRO A 196 9.88 16.46 -1.48
C PRO A 196 8.68 15.75 -2.10
N ARG A 197 8.34 16.15 -3.32
CA ARG A 197 7.42 15.41 -4.17
C ARG A 197 8.18 14.27 -4.84
N GLY A 198 7.62 13.05 -4.80
CA GLY A 198 8.22 11.89 -5.46
C GLY A 198 8.15 11.99 -6.98
N PRO A 199 8.93 11.19 -7.69
CA PRO A 199 8.89 11.15 -9.14
C PRO A 199 7.58 10.53 -9.64
N ALA A 200 7.09 11.01 -10.77
CA ALA A 200 6.08 10.30 -11.52
C ALA A 200 6.68 8.99 -12.07
N SER A 201 5.97 7.90 -11.92
CA SER A 201 6.38 6.61 -12.45
C SER A 201 5.22 5.90 -13.13
N VAL A 202 5.51 5.27 -14.26
CA VAL A 202 4.56 4.38 -14.93
C VAL A 202 4.66 3.02 -14.26
N ASP A 203 3.50 2.50 -13.86
CA ASP A 203 3.38 1.18 -13.28
C ASP A 203 2.97 0.17 -14.36
N PRO A 204 3.85 -0.73 -14.81
CA PRO A 204 3.55 -1.63 -15.92
C PRO A 204 2.45 -2.65 -15.62
N THR A 205 2.09 -2.80 -14.35
CA THR A 205 1.00 -3.69 -13.93
C THR A 205 -0.38 -3.05 -14.00
N LYS A 206 -0.45 -1.75 -14.34
CA LYS A 206 -1.72 -1.03 -14.54
C LYS A 206 -1.98 -0.87 -16.03
N ALA A 207 -3.20 -1.15 -16.48
CA ALA A 207 -3.61 -0.93 -17.87
C ALA A 207 -3.88 0.55 -18.18
N GLY A 208 -3.81 1.44 -17.19
CA GLY A 208 -4.01 2.88 -17.32
C GLY A 208 -3.87 3.59 -15.98
N PRO A 209 -3.80 4.93 -15.98
CA PRO A 209 -3.56 5.71 -14.76
C PRO A 209 -4.66 5.59 -13.71
N HIS A 210 -5.86 5.20 -14.12
CA HIS A 210 -7.03 5.07 -13.23
C HIS A 210 -7.33 3.63 -12.83
N LEU A 211 -6.47 2.64 -13.16
CA LEU A 211 -6.67 1.25 -12.82
C LEU A 211 -5.88 0.84 -11.58
N GLU A 212 -6.44 -0.11 -10.86
CA GLU A 212 -5.83 -0.63 -9.64
C GLU A 212 -4.83 -1.76 -9.95
N CYS A 213 -3.76 -1.84 -9.16
CA CYS A 213 -2.74 -2.88 -9.31
C CYS A 213 -3.09 -4.21 -8.58
N GLY A 214 -4.31 -4.35 -8.09
CA GLY A 214 -4.78 -5.55 -7.41
C GLY A 214 -4.47 -5.64 -5.91
N LEU A 215 -3.58 -4.81 -5.34
CA LEU A 215 -3.29 -4.82 -3.90
C LEU A 215 -4.48 -4.37 -3.04
N HIS A 216 -5.33 -3.51 -3.58
CA HIS A 216 -6.45 -2.90 -2.87
C HIS A 216 -7.82 -3.46 -3.29
N THR A 217 -7.89 -4.25 -4.36
CA THR A 217 -9.14 -4.70 -5.00
C THR A 217 -9.43 -6.18 -4.83
N ARG A 218 -8.51 -6.97 -4.29
CA ARG A 218 -8.73 -8.41 -4.11
C ARG A 218 -9.88 -8.65 -3.14
N ARG A 219 -10.94 -9.27 -3.67
CA ARG A 219 -11.80 -10.18 -2.91
C ARG A 219 -11.22 -11.56 -3.12
N SER A 220 -10.87 -12.26 -2.05
CA SER A 220 -10.45 -13.66 -2.12
C SER A 220 -11.57 -14.48 -2.76
N GLN A 221 -11.37 -14.91 -4.01
CA GLN A 221 -12.07 -16.10 -4.43
C GLN A 221 -11.34 -17.29 -3.78
N PRO A 222 -12.03 -18.19 -3.10
CA PRO A 222 -11.43 -19.42 -2.65
C PRO A 222 -10.94 -20.16 -3.90
N GLN A 223 -9.62 -20.34 -4.01
CA GLN A 223 -9.06 -21.23 -5.03
C GLN A 223 -9.52 -22.65 -4.67
N SER A 224 -10.50 -23.14 -5.40
CA SER A 224 -10.78 -24.55 -5.47
C SER A 224 -9.63 -25.22 -6.25
N PHE A 225 -8.64 -25.70 -5.52
CA PHE A 225 -7.70 -26.66 -6.08
C PHE A 225 -8.47 -27.96 -6.37
N LYS A 226 -8.62 -28.26 -7.65
CA LYS A 226 -8.92 -29.61 -8.16
C LYS A 226 -7.62 -30.37 -8.33
#